data_6bd527e1a8fd7f5b8ef3931183bfc4d4
#
_entry.id   6bd527e1a8fd7f5b8ef3931183bfc4d4
#
_cell.length_a   1.000
_cell.length_b   1.000
_cell.length_c   1.000
_cell.angle_alpha   90.00
_cell.angle_beta   90.00
_cell.angle_gamma   90.00
#
_symmetry.space_group_name_H-M   'P 1'
#
loop_
_entity.id
_entity.type
_entity.pdbx_description
1 polymer ?
#
loop_
_entity_poly.entity_id
_entity_poly.type
_entity_poly.pdbx_seq_one_letter_code
_entity_poly.pdbx_strand_id
1 'polypeptide(L)'
;MAGYFTESNYENAVLQLLNEELGYNYIYGPDVERDYHSPLYEDVLLPSLQRINKSLPMDALTEAIYKLKNFETGTLLQKNMVFMDYLQNGVPVKYFDKGEERSTLVYLVDFKNPASNEFTVANQWTFIENSEKRPDVILFVNGLPLVIVELKSPSREETDASAAYRQLRNYMYEIPSMFIYNAVCVMSDLTTSKAGTITSGEDRFMEWKTTDGSYENTQHASFDTFFVGLFEKNR
;
A
#
# COMPACT_ATOMS: atom_id res chain seq x y z
N MET A 1 25.56 -22.49 -17.22
CA MET A 1 25.83 -21.17 -16.62
C MET A 1 24.64 -20.89 -15.72
N ALA A 2 24.82 -20.84 -14.41
CA ALA A 2 23.77 -20.41 -13.49
C ALA A 2 23.54 -18.92 -13.76
N GLY A 3 22.33 -18.55 -14.22
CA GLY A 3 21.97 -17.16 -14.43
C GLY A 3 21.98 -16.43 -13.08
N TYR A 4 22.54 -15.24 -13.05
CA TYR A 4 22.48 -14.40 -11.87
C TYR A 4 20.99 -14.06 -11.61
N PHE A 5 20.52 -14.28 -10.37
CA PHE A 5 19.21 -13.87 -9.93
C PHE A 5 19.18 -12.34 -9.83
N THR A 6 18.43 -11.68 -10.70
CA THR A 6 18.39 -10.21 -10.82
C THR A 6 17.28 -9.60 -9.98
N GLU A 7 17.32 -8.27 -9.77
CA GLU A 7 16.24 -7.52 -9.13
C GLU A 7 14.88 -7.74 -9.84
N SER A 8 14.89 -7.75 -11.19
CA SER A 8 13.69 -8.05 -11.97
C SER A 8 13.17 -9.48 -11.76
N ASN A 9 14.06 -10.48 -11.56
CA ASN A 9 13.62 -11.83 -11.22
C ASN A 9 12.97 -11.86 -9.85
N TYR A 10 13.51 -11.07 -8.90
CA TYR A 10 12.95 -10.96 -7.56
C TYR A 10 11.61 -10.24 -7.56
N GLU A 11 11.50 -9.09 -8.25
CA GLU A 11 10.23 -8.38 -8.44
C GLU A 11 9.14 -9.31 -8.99
N ASN A 12 9.47 -10.08 -10.05
CA ASN A 12 8.53 -11.05 -10.63
C ASN A 12 8.13 -12.15 -9.63
N ALA A 13 9.04 -12.65 -8.81
CA ALA A 13 8.72 -13.65 -7.78
C ALA A 13 7.75 -13.09 -6.72
N VAL A 14 7.93 -11.83 -6.29
CA VAL A 14 7.01 -11.15 -5.36
C VAL A 14 5.63 -10.97 -6.00
N LEU A 15 5.59 -10.52 -7.26
CA LEU A 15 4.34 -10.33 -8.00
C LEU A 15 3.59 -11.65 -8.19
N GLN A 16 4.30 -12.73 -8.54
CA GLN A 16 3.71 -14.04 -8.72
C GLN A 16 3.13 -14.57 -7.41
N LEU A 17 3.85 -14.48 -6.31
CA LEU A 17 3.36 -14.89 -4.99
C LEU A 17 2.09 -14.11 -4.60
N LEU A 18 2.10 -12.79 -4.73
CA LEU A 18 0.95 -11.95 -4.39
C LEU A 18 -0.26 -12.23 -5.30
N ASN A 19 -0.04 -12.44 -6.60
CA ASN A 19 -1.12 -12.69 -7.56
C ASN A 19 -1.63 -14.13 -7.50
N GLU A 20 -0.74 -15.14 -7.66
CA GLU A 20 -1.15 -16.54 -7.83
C GLU A 20 -1.49 -17.22 -6.51
N GLU A 21 -0.74 -16.94 -5.42
CA GLU A 21 -0.95 -17.59 -4.14
C GLU A 21 -1.90 -16.80 -3.24
N LEU A 22 -1.71 -15.47 -3.15
CA LEU A 22 -2.55 -14.62 -2.30
C LEU A 22 -3.76 -14.02 -3.02
N GLY A 23 -3.85 -14.21 -4.36
CA GLY A 23 -5.01 -13.81 -5.15
C GLY A 23 -5.22 -12.31 -5.29
N TYR A 24 -4.16 -11.49 -5.22
CA TYR A 24 -4.22 -10.07 -5.57
C TYR A 24 -4.43 -9.89 -7.06
N ASN A 25 -5.22 -8.92 -7.48
CA ASN A 25 -5.33 -8.54 -8.88
C ASN A 25 -4.02 -7.87 -9.31
N TYR A 26 -3.30 -8.51 -10.25
CA TYR A 26 -2.08 -7.92 -10.79
C TYR A 26 -2.39 -6.92 -11.90
N ILE A 27 -1.74 -5.77 -11.84
CA ILE A 27 -1.74 -4.75 -12.90
C ILE A 27 -0.32 -4.28 -13.20
N TYR A 28 -0.06 -4.02 -14.48
CA TYR A 28 1.18 -3.37 -14.91
C TYR A 28 0.93 -1.86 -15.03
N GLY A 29 1.62 -1.05 -14.24
CA GLY A 29 1.35 0.37 -14.11
C GLY A 29 1.29 1.17 -15.42
N PRO A 30 2.17 0.91 -16.41
CA PRO A 30 2.11 1.56 -17.71
C PRO A 30 0.87 1.25 -18.56
N ASP A 31 0.15 0.15 -18.29
CA ASP A 31 -1.07 -0.22 -19.01
C ASP A 31 -2.32 0.50 -18.47
N VAL A 32 -2.17 1.21 -17.34
CA VAL A 32 -3.27 1.94 -16.69
C VAL A 32 -3.26 3.40 -17.14
N GLU A 33 -4.29 3.81 -17.87
CA GLU A 33 -4.51 5.23 -18.19
C GLU A 33 -4.98 5.97 -16.93
N ARG A 34 -4.19 6.89 -16.42
CA ARG A 34 -4.46 7.59 -15.16
C ARG A 34 -3.71 8.92 -15.04
N ASP A 35 -4.10 9.73 -14.09
CA ASP A 35 -3.32 10.90 -13.66
C ASP A 35 -2.09 10.44 -12.85
N TYR A 36 -0.90 10.68 -13.37
CA TYR A 36 0.37 10.37 -12.69
C TYR A 36 0.64 11.23 -11.46
N HIS A 37 -0.13 12.30 -11.25
CA HIS A 37 -0.06 13.14 -10.05
C HIS A 37 -1.03 12.67 -8.95
N SER A 38 -1.94 11.72 -9.24
CA SER A 38 -2.80 11.11 -8.24
C SER A 38 -2.16 9.83 -7.68
N PRO A 39 -1.94 9.74 -6.35
CA PRO A 39 -1.45 8.49 -5.74
C PRO A 39 -2.54 7.42 -5.63
N LEU A 40 -3.81 7.80 -5.79
CA LEU A 40 -4.96 6.90 -5.66
C LEU A 40 -5.22 6.17 -6.98
N TYR A 41 -5.61 4.91 -6.90
CA TYR A 41 -6.15 4.18 -8.05
C TYR A 41 -7.65 4.44 -8.13
N GLU A 42 -8.01 5.53 -8.82
CA GLU A 42 -9.35 6.13 -8.78
C GLU A 42 -10.42 5.23 -9.40
N ASP A 43 -10.08 4.49 -10.46
CA ASP A 43 -11.01 3.55 -11.13
C ASP A 43 -11.50 2.44 -10.19
N VAL A 44 -10.71 2.11 -9.17
CA VAL A 44 -11.04 1.10 -8.17
C VAL A 44 -11.66 1.72 -6.92
N LEU A 45 -11.27 2.95 -6.55
CA LEU A 45 -11.65 3.58 -5.30
C LEU A 45 -13.17 3.76 -5.18
N LEU A 46 -13.80 4.49 -6.10
CA LEU A 46 -15.23 4.76 -6.01
C LEU A 46 -16.11 3.50 -6.06
N PRO A 47 -15.89 2.53 -6.99
CA PRO A 47 -16.64 1.27 -6.98
C PRO A 47 -16.48 0.48 -5.68
N SER A 48 -15.28 0.51 -5.07
CA SER A 48 -15.04 -0.15 -3.79
C SER A 48 -15.80 0.51 -2.64
N LEU A 49 -15.78 1.84 -2.57
CA LEU A 49 -16.57 2.57 -1.55
C LEU A 49 -18.07 2.30 -1.69
N GLN A 50 -18.60 2.23 -2.91
CA GLN A 50 -20.00 1.86 -3.16
C GLN A 50 -20.32 0.45 -2.67
N ARG A 51 -19.42 -0.51 -2.90
CA ARG A 51 -19.58 -1.91 -2.48
C ARG A 51 -19.58 -2.05 -0.97
N ILE A 52 -18.76 -1.30 -0.26
CA ILE A 52 -18.63 -1.35 1.21
C ILE A 52 -19.75 -0.57 1.89
N ASN A 53 -20.13 0.61 1.35
CA ASN A 53 -21.08 1.54 1.96
C ASN A 53 -22.44 1.53 1.25
N LYS A 54 -23.03 0.36 1.05
CA LYS A 54 -24.24 0.14 0.22
C LYS A 54 -25.45 1.03 0.54
N SER A 55 -25.57 1.48 1.79
CA SER A 55 -26.69 2.29 2.25
C SER A 55 -26.47 3.79 2.07
N LEU A 56 -25.27 4.22 1.71
CA LEU A 56 -24.93 5.63 1.60
C LEU A 56 -25.17 6.16 0.19
N PRO A 57 -25.64 7.43 0.05
CA PRO A 57 -25.83 8.06 -1.23
C PRO A 57 -24.47 8.45 -1.87
N MET A 58 -24.47 8.66 -3.18
CA MET A 58 -23.28 9.04 -3.94
C MET A 58 -22.62 10.32 -3.39
N ASP A 59 -23.41 11.30 -2.97
CA ASP A 59 -22.90 12.55 -2.42
C ASP A 59 -22.00 12.34 -1.19
N ALA A 60 -22.37 11.38 -0.30
CA ALA A 60 -21.55 11.04 0.85
C ALA A 60 -20.21 10.40 0.41
N LEU A 61 -20.22 9.53 -0.60
CA LEU A 61 -19.01 8.88 -1.11
C LEU A 61 -18.10 9.88 -1.82
N THR A 62 -18.68 10.79 -2.58
CA THR A 62 -17.95 11.86 -3.28
C THR A 62 -17.29 12.82 -2.28
N GLU A 63 -17.99 13.18 -1.21
CA GLU A 63 -17.44 14.01 -0.13
C GLU A 63 -16.27 13.30 0.58
N ALA A 64 -16.36 11.98 0.80
CA ALA A 64 -15.25 11.20 1.37
C ALA A 64 -14.02 11.21 0.44
N ILE A 65 -14.22 11.01 -0.86
CA ILE A 65 -13.13 11.06 -1.85
C ILE A 65 -12.54 12.48 -1.90
N TYR A 66 -13.36 13.52 -1.83
CA TYR A 66 -12.87 14.89 -1.76
C TYR A 66 -11.96 15.11 -0.55
N LYS A 67 -12.35 14.62 0.63
CA LYS A 67 -11.52 14.71 1.85
C LYS A 67 -10.23 13.90 1.74
N LEU A 68 -10.27 12.74 1.10
CA LEU A 68 -9.08 11.94 0.84
C LEU A 68 -8.08 12.66 -0.10
N LYS A 69 -8.57 13.46 -1.03
CA LYS A 69 -7.70 14.22 -1.96
C LYS A 69 -7.25 15.57 -1.40
N ASN A 70 -7.93 16.11 -0.39
CA ASN A 70 -7.73 17.46 0.11
C ASN A 70 -7.49 17.48 1.63
N PHE A 71 -6.33 17.02 2.05
CA PHE A 71 -5.90 17.15 3.44
C PHE A 71 -5.61 18.60 3.78
N GLU A 72 -5.89 19.00 5.03
CA GLU A 72 -5.47 20.29 5.55
C GLU A 72 -3.95 20.47 5.45
N THR A 73 -3.50 21.74 5.47
CA THR A 73 -2.08 22.07 5.45
C THR A 73 -1.36 21.41 6.64
N GLY A 74 -0.24 20.75 6.37
CA GLY A 74 0.51 20.04 7.38
C GLY A 74 1.68 19.25 6.82
N THR A 75 2.49 18.71 7.70
CA THR A 75 3.59 17.79 7.34
C THR A 75 3.04 16.46 6.83
N LEU A 76 3.88 15.68 6.14
CA LEU A 76 3.55 14.31 5.73
C LEU A 76 3.00 13.49 6.89
N LEU A 77 3.66 13.54 8.05
CA LEU A 77 3.24 12.78 9.23
C LEU A 77 1.84 13.19 9.71
N GLN A 78 1.56 14.50 9.78
CA GLN A 78 0.24 14.98 10.20
C GLN A 78 -0.87 14.52 9.27
N LYS A 79 -0.65 14.60 7.96
CA LYS A 79 -1.61 14.12 6.94
C LYS A 79 -1.78 12.61 7.02
N ASN A 80 -0.70 11.84 7.18
CA ASN A 80 -0.77 10.39 7.34
C ASN A 80 -1.53 10.00 8.62
N MET A 81 -1.34 10.71 9.73
CA MET A 81 -2.12 10.47 10.96
C MET A 81 -3.63 10.66 10.73
N VAL A 82 -4.03 11.71 10.00
CA VAL A 82 -5.45 11.91 9.63
C VAL A 82 -5.93 10.79 8.71
N PHE A 83 -5.13 10.38 7.73
CA PHE A 83 -5.47 9.26 6.86
C PHE A 83 -5.61 7.96 7.64
N MET A 84 -4.70 7.66 8.57
CA MET A 84 -4.77 6.45 9.39
C MET A 84 -6.01 6.44 10.30
N ASP A 85 -6.46 7.60 10.78
CA ASP A 85 -7.73 7.72 11.50
C ASP A 85 -8.92 7.43 10.55
N TYR A 86 -8.92 8.00 9.34
CA TYR A 86 -9.93 7.69 8.33
C TYR A 86 -9.96 6.19 7.94
N LEU A 87 -8.79 5.57 7.81
CA LEU A 87 -8.68 4.15 7.48
C LEU A 87 -9.29 3.26 8.56
N GLN A 88 -9.05 3.58 9.83
CA GLN A 88 -9.50 2.79 10.98
C GLN A 88 -10.96 3.06 11.35
N ASN A 89 -11.37 4.32 11.33
CA ASN A 89 -12.63 4.78 11.92
C ASN A 89 -13.67 5.21 10.87
N GLY A 90 -13.27 5.34 9.60
CA GLY A 90 -14.09 5.89 8.52
C GLY A 90 -13.94 7.40 8.38
N VAL A 91 -14.25 7.90 7.20
CA VAL A 91 -14.21 9.33 6.85
C VAL A 91 -15.50 10.00 7.31
N PRO A 92 -15.46 10.98 8.24
CA PRO A 92 -16.66 11.70 8.66
C PRO A 92 -17.09 12.65 7.53
N VAL A 93 -18.32 12.48 7.04
CA VAL A 93 -18.87 13.30 5.95
C VAL A 93 -20.22 13.89 6.33
N LYS A 94 -20.56 15.00 5.67
CA LYS A 94 -21.87 15.59 5.69
C LYS A 94 -22.46 15.59 4.26
N TYR A 95 -23.73 15.28 4.16
CA TYR A 95 -24.45 15.27 2.88
C TYR A 95 -25.90 15.67 3.11
N PHE A 96 -26.60 16.02 2.03
CA PHE A 96 -28.02 16.35 2.11
C PHE A 96 -28.89 15.18 1.67
N ASP A 97 -29.88 14.85 2.48
CA ASP A 97 -30.92 13.89 2.16
C ASP A 97 -32.30 14.55 2.33
N LYS A 98 -33.04 14.64 1.23
CA LYS A 98 -34.38 15.28 1.19
C LYS A 98 -34.42 16.70 1.77
N GLY A 99 -33.33 17.46 1.58
CA GLY A 99 -33.21 18.84 2.06
C GLY A 99 -32.73 18.99 3.50
N GLU A 100 -32.47 17.92 4.21
CA GLU A 100 -31.89 17.89 5.56
C GLU A 100 -30.40 17.53 5.52
N GLU A 101 -29.58 18.26 6.29
CA GLU A 101 -28.18 17.90 6.47
C GLU A 101 -28.08 16.63 7.32
N ARG A 102 -27.32 15.65 6.82
CA ARG A 102 -27.01 14.37 7.50
C ARG A 102 -25.52 14.27 7.70
N SER A 103 -25.11 13.57 8.75
CA SER A 103 -23.71 13.22 9.01
C SER A 103 -23.58 11.70 9.11
N THR A 104 -22.49 11.16 8.55
CA THR A 104 -22.19 9.73 8.58
C THR A 104 -20.70 9.47 8.49
N LEU A 105 -20.28 8.20 8.63
CA LEU A 105 -18.94 7.72 8.36
C LEU A 105 -18.95 6.92 7.05
N VAL A 106 -18.01 7.20 6.17
CA VAL A 106 -17.74 6.39 4.98
C VAL A 106 -16.54 5.51 5.27
N TYR A 107 -16.74 4.21 5.28
CA TYR A 107 -15.68 3.25 5.53
C TYR A 107 -14.85 3.04 4.26
N LEU A 108 -13.54 3.06 4.41
CA LEU A 108 -12.57 2.88 3.32
C LEU A 108 -12.22 1.41 3.09
N VAL A 109 -12.28 0.60 4.15
CA VAL A 109 -11.98 -0.84 4.16
C VAL A 109 -13.03 -1.55 5.01
N ASP A 110 -13.48 -2.72 4.55
CA ASP A 110 -14.33 -3.61 5.34
C ASP A 110 -13.44 -4.62 6.07
N PHE A 111 -13.08 -4.30 7.30
CA PHE A 111 -12.28 -5.17 8.17
C PHE A 111 -13.05 -6.39 8.68
N LYS A 112 -14.40 -6.36 8.65
CA LYS A 112 -15.23 -7.47 9.12
C LYS A 112 -15.42 -8.53 8.05
N ASN A 113 -15.43 -8.11 6.80
CA ASN A 113 -15.55 -8.98 5.65
C ASN A 113 -14.49 -8.64 4.60
N PRO A 114 -13.24 -9.13 4.79
CA PRO A 114 -12.12 -8.83 3.89
C PRO A 114 -12.42 -9.12 2.41
N ALA A 115 -13.27 -10.12 2.12
CA ALA A 115 -13.68 -10.47 0.75
C ALA A 115 -14.49 -9.36 0.04
N SER A 116 -15.00 -8.37 0.78
CA SER A 116 -15.65 -7.19 0.19
C SER A 116 -14.66 -6.16 -0.33
N ASN A 117 -13.38 -6.29 0.00
CA ASN A 117 -12.36 -5.37 -0.46
C ASN A 117 -11.76 -5.80 -1.80
N GLU A 118 -11.24 -4.84 -2.54
CA GLU A 118 -10.44 -5.04 -3.75
C GLU A 118 -8.96 -4.98 -3.38
N PHE A 119 -8.24 -6.06 -3.62
CA PHE A 119 -6.80 -6.14 -3.38
C PHE A 119 -6.07 -6.16 -4.72
N THR A 120 -5.23 -5.16 -4.95
CA THR A 120 -4.48 -5.01 -6.20
C THR A 120 -2.99 -4.91 -5.91
N VAL A 121 -2.17 -5.61 -6.68
CA VAL A 121 -0.72 -5.44 -6.72
C VAL A 121 -0.31 -4.80 -8.03
N ALA A 122 0.48 -3.73 -7.97
CA ALA A 122 1.00 -3.04 -9.13
C ALA A 122 2.52 -2.98 -9.09
N ASN A 123 3.15 -3.12 -10.24
CA ASN A 123 4.54 -2.74 -10.43
C ASN A 123 4.66 -1.64 -11.48
N GLN A 124 5.84 -1.02 -11.53
CA GLN A 124 6.12 0.05 -12.49
C GLN A 124 5.10 1.20 -12.44
N TRP A 125 4.52 1.44 -11.27
CA TRP A 125 3.55 2.51 -11.04
C TRP A 125 4.26 3.84 -10.91
N THR A 126 4.27 4.61 -11.99
CA THR A 126 4.88 5.94 -12.01
C THR A 126 4.05 6.93 -11.20
N PHE A 127 4.70 7.73 -10.39
CA PHE A 127 4.10 8.87 -9.69
C PHE A 127 4.98 10.12 -9.85
N ILE A 128 4.36 11.27 -10.08
CA ILE A 128 5.05 12.54 -10.35
C ILE A 128 4.61 13.58 -9.33
N GLU A 129 5.57 14.09 -8.55
CA GLU A 129 5.37 15.22 -7.64
C GLU A 129 6.55 16.19 -7.74
N ASN A 130 7.50 16.18 -6.82
CA ASN A 130 8.72 16.97 -6.95
C ASN A 130 9.70 16.36 -7.98
N SER A 131 9.58 15.07 -8.22
CA SER A 131 10.24 14.33 -9.29
C SER A 131 9.37 13.16 -9.73
N GLU A 132 9.73 12.53 -10.84
CA GLU A 132 9.14 11.26 -11.26
C GLU A 132 9.80 10.11 -10.51
N LYS A 133 8.98 9.29 -9.85
CA LYS A 133 9.42 8.09 -9.14
C LYS A 133 8.55 6.89 -9.50
N ARG A 134 9.12 5.72 -9.29
CA ARG A 134 8.49 4.46 -9.62
C ARG A 134 8.94 3.40 -8.63
N PRO A 135 8.23 3.26 -7.49
CA PRO A 135 8.45 2.15 -6.56
C PRO A 135 8.31 0.80 -7.24
N ASP A 136 9.08 -0.19 -6.78
CA ASP A 136 9.10 -1.51 -7.42
C ASP A 136 7.74 -2.18 -7.37
N VAL A 137 7.12 -2.26 -6.17
CA VAL A 137 5.79 -2.85 -5.99
C VAL A 137 4.93 -2.01 -5.06
N ILE A 138 3.67 -1.86 -5.40
CA ILE A 138 2.65 -1.19 -4.57
C ILE A 138 1.47 -2.14 -4.37
N LEU A 139 1.00 -2.26 -3.12
CA LEU A 139 -0.24 -2.95 -2.82
C LEU A 139 -1.33 -1.91 -2.53
N PHE A 140 -2.40 -2.02 -3.29
CA PHE A 140 -3.61 -1.23 -3.09
C PHE A 140 -4.69 -2.06 -2.40
N VAL A 141 -5.38 -1.45 -1.47
CA VAL A 141 -6.66 -1.96 -0.96
C VAL A 141 -7.73 -0.93 -1.30
N ASN A 142 -8.73 -1.33 -2.07
CA ASN A 142 -9.81 -0.44 -2.54
C ASN A 142 -9.30 0.83 -3.27
N GLY A 143 -8.18 0.72 -3.98
CA GLY A 143 -7.57 1.85 -4.69
C GLY A 143 -6.69 2.76 -3.82
N LEU A 144 -6.49 2.45 -2.54
CA LEU A 144 -5.61 3.15 -1.61
C LEU A 144 -4.23 2.49 -1.60
N PRO A 145 -3.10 3.19 -1.87
CA PRO A 145 -1.75 2.64 -1.92
C PRO A 145 -1.20 2.43 -0.50
N LEU A 146 -1.70 1.37 0.19
CA LEU A 146 -1.39 1.15 1.60
C LEU A 146 0.02 0.64 1.83
N VAL A 147 0.61 -0.10 0.87
CA VAL A 147 1.93 -0.69 1.02
C VAL A 147 2.84 -0.29 -0.14
N ILE A 148 4.03 0.17 0.20
CA ILE A 148 5.09 0.45 -0.76
C ILE A 148 6.26 -0.48 -0.46
N VAL A 149 6.66 -1.24 -1.47
CA VAL A 149 7.75 -2.23 -1.41
C VAL A 149 8.90 -1.77 -2.26
N GLU A 150 10.07 -1.72 -1.69
CA GLU A 150 11.33 -1.51 -2.41
C GLU A 150 12.20 -2.76 -2.32
N LEU A 151 12.62 -3.23 -3.46
CA LEU A 151 13.41 -4.46 -3.63
C LEU A 151 14.84 -4.15 -4.04
N LYS A 152 15.77 -4.98 -3.63
CA LYS A 152 17.16 -4.92 -4.06
C LYS A 152 17.66 -6.29 -4.51
N SER A 153 18.60 -6.27 -5.44
CA SER A 153 19.19 -7.50 -5.94
C SER A 153 20.09 -8.14 -4.90
N PRO A 154 19.90 -9.41 -4.57
CA PRO A 154 20.78 -10.13 -3.64
C PRO A 154 22.16 -10.42 -4.24
N SER A 155 22.34 -10.20 -5.55
CA SER A 155 23.58 -10.53 -6.28
C SER A 155 24.62 -9.42 -6.28
N ARG A 156 24.35 -8.26 -5.69
CA ARG A 156 25.28 -7.14 -5.59
C ARG A 156 25.76 -6.99 -4.16
N GLU A 157 27.05 -7.20 -3.90
CA GLU A 157 27.67 -7.03 -2.58
C GLU A 157 27.45 -5.63 -1.95
N GLU A 158 27.14 -4.62 -2.77
CA GLU A 158 26.93 -3.24 -2.33
C GLU A 158 25.44 -2.85 -2.14
N THR A 159 24.50 -3.75 -2.47
CA THR A 159 23.06 -3.46 -2.34
C THR A 159 22.40 -4.46 -1.42
N ASP A 160 21.96 -4.00 -0.28
CA ASP A 160 21.27 -4.75 0.75
C ASP A 160 19.90 -4.11 1.07
N ALA A 161 19.19 -4.69 2.02
CA ALA A 161 17.92 -4.13 2.51
C ALA A 161 18.08 -2.68 3.01
N SER A 162 19.26 -2.28 3.50
CA SER A 162 19.54 -0.89 3.90
C SER A 162 19.52 0.06 2.70
N ALA A 163 19.90 -0.40 1.50
CA ALA A 163 19.76 0.40 0.28
C ALA A 163 18.28 0.61 -0.07
N ALA A 164 17.43 -0.41 0.11
CA ALA A 164 15.98 -0.29 -0.05
C ALA A 164 15.38 0.70 0.95
N TYR A 165 15.81 0.66 2.23
CA TYR A 165 15.38 1.64 3.23
C TYR A 165 15.75 3.08 2.81
N ARG A 166 16.99 3.32 2.38
CA ARG A 166 17.42 4.65 1.91
C ARG A 166 16.58 5.14 0.72
N GLN A 167 16.21 4.24 -0.18
CA GLN A 167 15.35 4.57 -1.32
C GLN A 167 13.93 4.93 -0.88
N LEU A 168 13.33 4.20 0.06
CA LEU A 168 12.04 4.55 0.66
C LEU A 168 12.06 5.94 1.31
N ARG A 169 13.14 6.27 2.03
CA ARG A 169 13.32 7.61 2.63
C ARG A 169 13.43 8.71 1.57
N ASN A 170 14.11 8.43 0.46
CA ASN A 170 14.21 9.34 -0.67
C ASN A 170 12.84 9.56 -1.33
N TYR A 171 12.04 8.51 -1.51
CA TYR A 171 10.66 8.64 -2.01
C TYR A 171 9.79 9.52 -1.10
N MET A 172 9.88 9.35 0.21
CA MET A 172 9.13 10.19 1.17
C MET A 172 9.47 11.67 1.05
N TYR A 173 10.68 12.01 0.60
CA TYR A 173 11.11 13.38 0.35
C TYR A 173 10.64 13.88 -1.03
N GLU A 174 10.76 13.05 -2.07
CA GLU A 174 10.52 13.48 -3.45
C GLU A 174 9.06 13.31 -3.90
N ILE A 175 8.33 12.34 -3.35
CA ILE A 175 6.93 12.06 -3.65
C ILE A 175 6.09 11.90 -2.36
N PRO A 176 6.12 12.88 -1.45
CA PRO A 176 5.49 12.75 -0.13
C PRO A 176 3.99 12.47 -0.18
N SER A 177 3.27 12.95 -1.19
CA SER A 177 1.82 12.74 -1.30
C SER A 177 1.43 11.28 -1.40
N MET A 178 2.28 10.43 -1.99
CA MET A 178 2.06 8.99 -2.05
C MET A 178 2.10 8.35 -0.65
N PHE A 179 2.96 8.87 0.22
CA PHE A 179 3.13 8.35 1.59
C PHE A 179 2.10 8.86 2.59
N ILE A 180 1.23 9.80 2.21
CA ILE A 180 0.07 10.18 3.03
C ILE A 180 -0.81 8.94 3.27
N TYR A 181 -0.97 8.07 2.27
CA TYR A 181 -1.82 6.89 2.33
C TYR A 181 -1.09 5.61 2.76
N ASN A 182 0.19 5.71 3.05
CA ASN A 182 1.00 4.53 3.37
C ASN A 182 0.75 4.05 4.80
N ALA A 183 0.43 2.78 4.95
CA ALA A 183 0.33 2.07 6.23
C ALA A 183 1.61 1.28 6.52
N VAL A 184 2.22 0.70 5.48
CA VAL A 184 3.39 -0.18 5.61
C VAL A 184 4.41 0.11 4.51
N CYS A 185 5.65 0.31 4.91
CA CYS A 185 6.82 0.30 4.04
C CYS A 185 7.51 -1.06 4.14
N VAL A 186 7.90 -1.64 3.02
CA VAL A 186 8.66 -2.89 2.98
C VAL A 186 10.01 -2.66 2.31
N MET A 187 11.06 -3.14 2.93
CA MET A 187 12.40 -3.23 2.35
C MET A 187 12.82 -4.68 2.25
N SER A 188 13.33 -5.11 1.10
CA SER A 188 13.74 -6.49 0.92
C SER A 188 14.86 -6.67 -0.10
N ASP A 189 15.73 -7.68 0.17
CA ASP A 189 16.81 -8.11 -0.74
C ASP A 189 16.79 -9.62 -0.99
N LEU A 190 15.65 -10.30 -0.81
CA LEU A 190 15.42 -11.73 -0.85
C LEU A 190 15.87 -12.47 0.42
N THR A 191 17.01 -12.12 0.99
CA THR A 191 17.55 -12.76 2.20
C THR A 191 17.00 -12.10 3.46
N THR A 192 16.71 -10.82 3.38
CA THR A 192 16.18 -10.00 4.46
C THR A 192 14.93 -9.28 3.96
N SER A 193 13.78 -9.55 4.59
CA SER A 193 12.52 -8.86 4.34
C SER A 193 12.00 -8.26 5.64
N LYS A 194 11.78 -6.95 5.64
CA LYS A 194 11.34 -6.22 6.83
C LYS A 194 10.29 -5.19 6.49
N ALA A 195 9.37 -4.98 7.44
CA ALA A 195 8.31 -3.99 7.35
C ALA A 195 8.43 -2.93 8.45
N GLY A 196 8.03 -1.73 8.12
CA GLY A 196 7.98 -0.60 9.03
C GLY A 196 6.96 0.44 8.58
N THR A 197 6.94 1.58 9.23
CA THR A 197 6.06 2.71 8.89
C THR A 197 6.88 3.90 8.40
N ILE A 198 6.23 4.94 7.90
CA ILE A 198 6.89 6.18 7.47
C ILE A 198 7.72 6.85 8.58
N THR A 199 7.44 6.55 9.85
CA THR A 199 8.16 7.09 11.00
C THR A 199 9.25 6.17 11.53
N SER A 200 9.32 4.92 11.05
CA SER A 200 10.30 3.96 11.54
C SER A 200 11.71 4.31 11.08
N GLY A 201 12.67 4.35 12.02
CA GLY A 201 14.07 4.23 11.67
C GLY A 201 14.37 2.83 11.13
N GLU A 202 15.49 2.65 10.44
CA GLU A 202 15.86 1.35 9.87
C GLU A 202 15.92 0.23 10.91
N ASP A 203 16.40 0.55 12.11
CA ASP A 203 16.49 -0.34 13.27
C ASP A 203 15.13 -0.80 13.81
N ARG A 204 14.05 -0.15 13.38
CA ARG A 204 12.67 -0.47 13.77
C ARG A 204 11.88 -1.19 12.68
N PHE A 205 12.47 -1.44 11.53
CA PHE A 205 11.89 -2.35 10.56
C PHE A 205 12.04 -3.79 11.05
N MET A 206 10.95 -4.53 11.07
CA MET A 206 10.86 -5.86 11.67
C MET A 206 10.56 -6.93 10.62
N GLU A 207 11.16 -8.10 10.80
CA GLU A 207 10.83 -9.29 10.04
C GLU A 207 9.48 -9.85 10.49
N TRP A 208 8.74 -10.47 9.56
CA TRP A 208 7.57 -11.27 9.88
C TRP A 208 7.90 -12.75 9.74
N LYS A 209 7.80 -13.52 10.83
CA LYS A 209 8.39 -14.86 10.93
C LYS A 209 7.38 -15.99 11.01
N THR A 210 6.11 -15.74 10.69
CA THR A 210 5.05 -16.74 10.76
C THR A 210 4.03 -16.55 9.66
N THR A 211 3.52 -17.65 9.12
CA THR A 211 2.46 -17.64 8.12
C THR A 211 1.07 -17.76 8.72
N ASP A 212 0.93 -18.26 9.95
CA ASP A 212 -0.36 -18.55 10.60
C ASP A 212 -0.52 -17.91 11.99
N GLY A 213 0.51 -17.17 12.46
CA GLY A 213 0.55 -16.56 13.79
C GLY A 213 1.19 -17.48 14.84
N SER A 214 1.54 -18.71 14.53
CA SER A 214 2.29 -19.58 15.42
C SER A 214 3.79 -19.23 15.39
N TYR A 215 4.50 -19.54 16.48
CA TYR A 215 5.93 -19.28 16.55
C TYR A 215 6.70 -20.29 15.67
N GLU A 216 7.32 -19.81 14.62
CA GLU A 216 8.27 -20.58 13.82
C GLU A 216 9.68 -20.37 14.37
N ASN A 217 10.34 -21.46 14.78
CA ASN A 217 11.71 -21.39 15.27
C ASN A 217 12.72 -21.31 14.13
N THR A 218 12.62 -20.27 13.32
CA THR A 218 13.53 -19.99 12.20
C THR A 218 14.43 -18.81 12.55
N GLN A 219 15.73 -18.93 12.32
CA GLN A 219 16.67 -17.82 12.52
C GLN A 219 16.42 -16.69 11.50
N HIS A 220 15.92 -17.05 10.33
CA HIS A 220 15.56 -16.09 9.27
C HIS A 220 14.19 -16.44 8.72
N ALA A 221 13.33 -15.45 8.58
CA ALA A 221 12.11 -15.61 7.81
C ALA A 221 12.48 -15.77 6.34
N SER A 222 11.95 -16.82 5.69
CA SER A 222 12.01 -16.89 4.23
C SER A 222 11.18 -15.74 3.62
N PHE A 223 11.49 -15.38 2.40
CA PHE A 223 10.72 -14.44 1.59
C PHE A 223 9.22 -14.81 1.59
N ASP A 224 8.90 -16.10 1.37
CA ASP A 224 7.52 -16.59 1.36
C ASP A 224 6.82 -16.35 2.70
N THR A 225 7.46 -16.73 3.81
CA THR A 225 6.92 -16.54 5.17
C THR A 225 6.62 -15.07 5.43
N PHE A 226 7.50 -14.15 5.00
CA PHE A 226 7.30 -12.73 5.19
C PHE A 226 6.09 -12.22 4.40
N PHE A 227 6.05 -12.46 3.08
CA PHE A 227 4.98 -11.93 2.24
C PHE A 227 3.64 -12.61 2.50
N VAL A 228 3.59 -13.95 2.63
CA VAL A 228 2.36 -14.67 2.96
C VAL A 228 1.88 -14.27 4.36
N GLY A 229 2.78 -14.25 5.33
CA GLY A 229 2.42 -13.94 6.71
C GLY A 229 1.87 -12.53 6.92
N LEU A 230 2.40 -11.55 6.19
CA LEU A 230 2.02 -10.14 6.36
C LEU A 230 0.85 -9.71 5.46
N PHE A 231 0.70 -10.31 4.28
CA PHE A 231 -0.23 -9.83 3.25
C PHE A 231 -1.35 -10.82 2.89
N GLU A 232 -1.53 -11.90 3.68
CA GLU A 232 -2.71 -12.76 3.55
C GLU A 232 -3.97 -11.96 3.91
N LYS A 233 -5.00 -12.00 3.02
CA LYS A 233 -6.16 -11.09 3.03
C LYS A 233 -7.09 -11.20 4.23
N ASN A 234 -7.05 -12.33 4.94
CA ASN A 234 -7.96 -12.60 6.07
C ASN A 234 -7.34 -12.28 7.45
N ARG A 235 -6.24 -11.53 7.47
CA ARG A 235 -5.51 -11.15 8.70
C ARG A 235 -5.64 -9.71 9.11
#